data_a041172b6863d24b3ec0161bee5913e5
#
_entry.id   a041172b6863d24b3ec0161bee5913e5
#
_cell.length_a   1.000
_cell.length_b   1.000
_cell.length_c   1.000
_cell.angle_alpha   90.00
_cell.angle_beta   90.00
_cell.angle_gamma   90.00
#
_symmetry.space_group_name_H-M   'P 1'
#
loop_
_entity.id
_entity.type
_entity.pdbx_description
1 polymer ?
#
loop_
_entity_poly.entity_id
_entity_poly.type
_entity_poly.pdbx_seq_one_letter_code
_entity_poly.pdbx_strand_id
1 'polypeptide(L)'
;MTYCYVCPHRCGVDRAETMNSPNGIFGSCGCGMQPIVARAALHMWEEPCISGTKGSGTVFFSGCNLHCAFCQNYEISCLNKGQEISVERLKEIYFDLIKQGAHNINLVTATHFTEAIIASLQEPLPVPVIYNTSGFETVDTIHRLKNKIQIWLPDLKYSDDLAAIKYSNAPNYFNTATTAIKTMYKQVGPYQIDENGLLKSGVIIRHLLLPNMLENTLRVMDWIADNFEPGQVLFSLMHQYIPCGRAAEYPEINRVVTAEEYQKVEQYLFNSGIEDGFVQEDTAASADFIPIFDGTGV
;
A
#
# COMPACT_ATOMS: atom_id res chain seq x y z
N MET A 1 17.42 -13.78 19.49
CA MET A 1 17.09 -14.24 18.12
C MET A 1 15.73 -13.68 17.79
N THR A 2 15.67 -12.80 16.81
CA THR A 2 14.44 -12.09 16.45
C THR A 2 13.89 -12.68 15.15
N TYR A 3 13.28 -13.84 15.27
CA TYR A 3 12.65 -14.51 14.13
C TYR A 3 11.51 -13.69 13.54
N CYS A 4 11.50 -13.54 12.20
CA CYS A 4 10.54 -12.70 11.49
C CYS A 4 9.20 -13.43 11.25
N TYR A 5 8.13 -12.92 11.85
CA TYR A 5 6.74 -13.34 11.63
C TYR A 5 5.81 -12.15 11.34
N VAL A 6 6.38 -11.04 10.89
CA VAL A 6 5.67 -9.76 10.72
C VAL A 6 4.59 -9.81 9.64
N CYS A 7 4.85 -10.55 8.55
CA CYS A 7 3.90 -10.67 7.44
C CYS A 7 3.44 -12.11 7.24
N PRO A 8 2.42 -12.38 6.41
CA PRO A 8 1.86 -13.71 6.20
C PRO A 8 2.84 -14.77 5.67
N HIS A 9 3.97 -14.38 5.07
CA HIS A 9 5.01 -15.33 4.69
C HIS A 9 5.66 -16.04 5.88
N ARG A 10 5.68 -15.43 7.06
CA ARG A 10 6.22 -16.03 8.30
C ARG A 10 7.57 -16.71 8.10
N CYS A 11 8.50 -15.99 7.45
CA CYS A 11 9.78 -16.55 7.00
C CYS A 11 10.63 -17.19 8.11
N GLY A 12 10.47 -16.77 9.37
CA GLY A 12 11.23 -17.32 10.50
C GLY A 12 12.74 -17.02 10.44
N VAL A 13 13.18 -16.07 9.62
CA VAL A 13 14.59 -15.68 9.51
C VAL A 13 14.99 -14.76 10.65
N ASP A 14 16.24 -14.85 11.11
CA ASP A 14 16.80 -13.87 12.04
C ASP A 14 17.25 -12.62 11.26
N ARG A 15 16.49 -11.55 11.34
CA ARG A 15 16.73 -10.31 10.60
C ARG A 15 17.88 -9.48 11.17
N ALA A 16 18.34 -9.73 12.37
CA ALA A 16 19.48 -9.04 12.97
C ALA A 16 20.83 -9.43 12.31
N GLU A 17 20.93 -10.66 11.79
CA GLU A 17 22.15 -11.18 11.17
C GLU A 17 22.23 -10.92 9.67
N THR A 18 21.12 -10.48 9.02
CA THR A 18 21.00 -10.51 7.55
C THR A 18 21.86 -9.49 6.82
N MET A 19 22.20 -8.33 7.42
CA MET A 19 22.91 -7.24 6.73
C MET A 19 24.41 -7.45 6.60
N ASN A 20 25.04 -8.23 7.49
CA ASN A 20 26.49 -8.41 7.55
C ASN A 20 26.96 -9.84 7.26
N SER A 21 26.06 -10.76 6.92
CA SER A 21 26.43 -12.14 6.64
C SER A 21 26.59 -12.36 5.13
N PRO A 22 27.75 -12.79 4.65
CA PRO A 22 27.93 -13.15 3.23
C PRO A 22 27.03 -14.30 2.77
N ASN A 23 26.41 -15.01 3.71
CA ASN A 23 25.45 -16.10 3.48
C ASN A 23 24.07 -15.77 4.09
N GLY A 24 23.73 -14.49 4.30
CA GLY A 24 22.49 -14.07 4.94
C GLY A 24 21.26 -14.64 4.25
N ILE A 25 20.47 -15.43 4.98
CA ILE A 25 19.17 -15.91 4.53
C ILE A 25 18.17 -14.77 4.77
N PHE A 26 17.85 -14.05 3.69
CA PHE A 26 16.82 -13.01 3.72
C PHE A 26 15.43 -13.65 3.70
N GLY A 27 14.47 -13.00 4.38
CA GLY A 27 13.06 -13.33 4.21
C GLY A 27 12.54 -12.90 2.82
N SER A 28 11.28 -13.17 2.54
CA SER A 28 10.64 -12.83 1.25
C SER A 28 10.77 -11.36 0.85
N CYS A 29 10.88 -10.43 1.81
CA CYS A 29 11.05 -9.00 1.54
C CYS A 29 12.47 -8.58 1.15
N GLY A 30 13.47 -9.44 1.36
CA GLY A 30 14.87 -9.13 1.07
C GLY A 30 15.52 -8.09 2.00
N CYS A 31 14.91 -7.77 3.18
CA CYS A 31 15.35 -6.67 4.04
C CYS A 31 15.75 -7.13 5.43
N GLY A 32 16.70 -6.41 6.04
CA GLY A 32 17.08 -6.48 7.46
C GLY A 32 16.08 -5.76 8.37
N MET A 33 16.53 -5.41 9.59
CA MET A 33 15.70 -4.72 10.58
C MET A 33 15.63 -3.22 10.37
N GLN A 34 16.71 -2.60 9.89
CA GLN A 34 16.79 -1.16 9.67
C GLN A 34 15.94 -0.77 8.45
N PRO A 35 15.21 0.35 8.53
CA PRO A 35 14.44 0.84 7.39
C PRO A 35 15.36 1.19 6.21
N ILE A 36 14.96 0.77 5.03
CA ILE A 36 15.56 1.21 3.77
C ILE A 36 14.55 2.14 3.11
N VAL A 37 14.92 3.40 2.89
CA VAL A 37 14.06 4.42 2.28
C VAL A 37 14.64 4.82 0.93
N ALA A 38 13.80 4.84 -0.09
CA ALA A 38 14.18 5.19 -1.44
C ALA A 38 13.90 6.67 -1.77
N ARG A 39 12.88 7.24 -1.11
CA ARG A 39 12.46 8.63 -1.30
C ARG A 39 11.56 9.06 -0.14
N ALA A 40 11.69 10.33 0.26
CA ALA A 40 10.76 10.98 1.17
C ALA A 40 10.47 12.40 0.66
N ALA A 41 9.25 12.65 0.19
CA ALA A 41 8.87 13.91 -0.42
C ALA A 41 7.35 14.15 -0.36
N LEU A 42 6.93 15.39 -0.59
CA LEU A 42 5.52 15.68 -0.84
C LEU A 42 5.07 15.01 -2.14
N HIS A 43 3.97 14.26 -2.06
CA HIS A 43 3.36 13.54 -3.18
C HIS A 43 1.94 14.03 -3.42
N MET A 44 1.65 14.42 -4.66
CA MET A 44 0.38 15.08 -5.01
C MET A 44 -0.64 14.13 -5.65
N TRP A 45 -0.28 12.86 -5.83
CA TRP A 45 -1.03 11.92 -6.69
C TRP A 45 -1.66 10.76 -5.93
N GLU A 46 -1.81 10.88 -4.60
CA GLU A 46 -2.70 10.00 -3.84
C GLU A 46 -4.16 10.47 -4.00
N GLU A 47 -5.11 9.75 -3.45
CA GLU A 47 -6.52 10.14 -3.46
C GLU A 47 -6.71 11.60 -3.01
N PRO A 48 -7.68 12.33 -3.59
CA PRO A 48 -7.87 13.77 -3.31
C PRO A 48 -7.98 14.11 -1.82
N CYS A 49 -8.63 13.25 -1.03
CA CYS A 49 -8.76 13.42 0.41
C CYS A 49 -7.46 13.17 1.20
N ILE A 50 -6.43 12.60 0.57
CA ILE A 50 -5.09 12.38 1.14
C ILE A 50 -4.14 13.50 0.71
N SER A 51 -3.99 13.73 -0.59
CA SER A 51 -3.06 14.73 -1.13
C SER A 51 -3.50 16.15 -0.87
N GLY A 52 -4.80 16.44 -0.96
CA GLY A 52 -5.33 17.79 -0.83
C GLY A 52 -4.57 18.78 -1.70
N THR A 53 -4.33 19.98 -1.18
CA THR A 53 -3.68 21.08 -1.92
C THR A 53 -2.17 21.19 -1.69
N LYS A 54 -1.62 20.54 -0.65
CA LYS A 54 -0.20 20.64 -0.28
C LYS A 54 0.56 19.32 -0.42
N GLY A 55 -0.13 18.24 -0.67
CA GLY A 55 0.44 16.91 -0.83
C GLY A 55 0.51 16.08 0.45
N SER A 56 0.69 14.80 0.25
CA SER A 56 0.98 13.79 1.26
C SER A 56 2.49 13.74 1.51
N GLY A 57 2.92 13.75 2.77
CA GLY A 57 4.32 13.53 3.14
C GLY A 57 4.67 12.06 3.02
N THR A 58 5.06 11.63 1.82
CA THR A 58 5.18 10.23 1.48
C THR A 58 6.59 9.71 1.68
N VAL A 59 6.71 8.61 2.43
CA VAL A 59 7.96 7.86 2.65
C VAL A 59 7.85 6.52 1.92
N PHE A 60 8.66 6.35 0.87
CA PHE A 60 8.74 5.13 0.08
C PHE A 60 9.80 4.20 0.64
N PHE A 61 9.36 3.09 1.23
CA PHE A 61 10.26 2.06 1.74
C PHE A 61 10.65 1.08 0.63
N SER A 62 11.90 0.60 0.72
CA SER A 62 12.41 -0.44 -0.18
C SER A 62 12.17 -1.84 0.36
N GLY A 63 12.11 -2.81 -0.55
CA GLY A 63 11.65 -4.17 -0.26
C GLY A 63 10.12 -4.26 -0.26
N CYS A 64 9.62 -5.48 -0.38
CA CYS A 64 8.18 -5.74 -0.36
C CYS A 64 7.94 -7.21 0.01
N ASN A 65 6.82 -7.48 0.66
CA ASN A 65 6.41 -8.83 0.97
C ASN A 65 5.66 -9.54 -0.18
N LEU A 66 5.34 -8.83 -1.30
CA LEU A 66 4.61 -9.41 -2.44
C LEU A 66 5.48 -9.62 -3.69
N HIS A 67 6.31 -8.66 -4.07
CA HIS A 67 7.08 -8.67 -5.34
C HIS A 67 6.20 -8.82 -6.59
N CYS A 68 5.13 -8.02 -6.69
CA CYS A 68 4.22 -8.07 -7.83
C CYS A 68 4.96 -7.93 -9.16
N ALA A 69 4.67 -8.80 -10.13
CA ALA A 69 5.30 -8.79 -11.44
C ALA A 69 5.10 -7.47 -12.20
N PHE A 70 4.01 -6.77 -11.92
CA PHE A 70 3.62 -5.50 -12.56
C PHE A 70 3.83 -4.27 -11.64
N CYS A 71 4.71 -4.35 -10.67
CA CYS A 71 4.89 -3.27 -9.71
C CYS A 71 5.46 -2.01 -10.38
N GLN A 72 4.75 -0.88 -10.27
CA GLN A 72 5.25 0.42 -10.74
C GLN A 72 6.53 0.82 -10.00
N ASN A 73 6.62 0.45 -8.72
CA ASN A 73 7.77 0.72 -7.85
C ASN A 73 8.79 -0.43 -7.89
N TYR A 74 8.99 -1.11 -9.03
CA TYR A 74 9.79 -2.33 -9.15
C TYR A 74 11.23 -2.16 -8.65
N GLU A 75 11.86 -1.01 -8.94
CA GLU A 75 13.24 -0.73 -8.52
C GLU A 75 13.42 -0.78 -6.99
N ILE A 76 12.44 -0.30 -6.26
CA ILE A 76 12.51 -0.28 -4.79
C ILE A 76 11.88 -1.51 -4.16
N SER A 77 10.81 -2.05 -4.74
CA SER A 77 10.09 -3.19 -4.16
C SER A 77 10.77 -4.54 -4.38
N CYS A 78 11.46 -4.71 -5.52
CA CYS A 78 12.09 -5.98 -5.90
C CYS A 78 13.63 -5.90 -5.96
N LEU A 79 14.19 -4.73 -6.29
CA LEU A 79 15.63 -4.53 -6.37
C LEU A 79 16.21 -3.87 -5.11
N ASN A 80 15.38 -3.57 -4.12
CA ASN A 80 15.74 -2.97 -2.83
C ASN A 80 16.59 -1.69 -2.94
N LYS A 81 16.40 -0.91 -4.02
CA LYS A 81 17.10 0.36 -4.24
C LYS A 81 16.67 1.38 -3.18
N GLY A 82 17.59 1.90 -2.41
CA GLY A 82 17.34 2.88 -1.35
C GLY A 82 18.51 2.99 -0.39
N GLN A 83 18.35 3.79 0.63
CA GLN A 83 19.34 4.01 1.67
C GLN A 83 18.85 3.46 3.01
N GLU A 84 19.67 2.69 3.70
CA GLU A 84 19.42 2.27 5.07
C GLU A 84 19.56 3.46 6.02
N ILE A 85 18.57 3.66 6.89
CA ILE A 85 18.52 4.76 7.84
C ILE A 85 18.23 4.28 9.26
N SER A 86 18.58 5.08 10.26
CA SER A 86 18.18 4.81 11.64
C SER A 86 16.72 5.19 11.89
N VAL A 87 16.18 4.70 13.01
CA VAL A 87 14.82 5.07 13.49
C VAL A 87 14.74 6.57 13.79
N GLU A 88 15.80 7.14 14.32
CA GLU A 88 15.92 8.58 14.61
C GLU A 88 15.83 9.39 13.31
N ARG A 89 16.58 8.96 12.26
CA ARG A 89 16.51 9.63 10.96
C ARG A 89 15.11 9.52 10.34
N LEU A 90 14.46 8.36 10.46
CA LEU A 90 13.09 8.19 10.01
C LEU A 90 12.13 9.17 10.70
N LYS A 91 12.28 9.38 12.00
CA LYS A 91 11.52 10.38 12.76
C LYS A 91 11.79 11.81 12.28
N GLU A 92 13.05 12.17 12.03
CA GLU A 92 13.41 13.47 11.46
C GLU A 92 12.74 13.71 10.10
N ILE A 93 12.73 12.72 9.22
CA ILE A 93 12.07 12.77 7.91
C ILE A 93 10.58 13.13 8.07
N TYR A 94 9.86 12.54 9.02
CA TYR A 94 8.46 12.90 9.27
C TYR A 94 8.30 14.39 9.58
N PHE A 95 9.11 14.92 10.48
CA PHE A 95 9.04 16.34 10.84
C PHE A 95 9.49 17.26 9.72
N ASP A 96 10.45 16.87 8.90
CA ASP A 96 10.86 17.63 7.73
C ASP A 96 9.73 17.73 6.68
N LEU A 97 9.00 16.64 6.44
CA LEU A 97 7.82 16.66 5.57
C LEU A 97 6.67 17.50 6.15
N ILE A 98 6.44 17.42 7.46
CA ILE A 98 5.44 18.25 8.15
C ILE A 98 5.79 19.75 8.03
N LYS A 99 7.05 20.13 8.21
CA LYS A 99 7.52 21.52 8.02
C LYS A 99 7.32 22.02 6.58
N GLN A 100 7.39 21.12 5.58
CA GLN A 100 7.09 21.44 4.19
C GLN A 100 5.57 21.61 3.93
N GLY A 101 4.73 21.31 4.92
CA GLY A 101 3.29 21.50 4.86
C GLY A 101 2.50 20.25 4.51
N ALA A 102 3.10 19.06 4.63
CA ALA A 102 2.39 17.79 4.41
C ALA A 102 1.08 17.70 5.23
N HIS A 103 0.00 17.28 4.60
CA HIS A 103 -1.28 17.08 5.26
C HIS A 103 -1.30 15.85 6.17
N ASN A 104 -0.44 14.89 5.91
CA ASN A 104 -0.29 13.61 6.60
C ASN A 104 1.11 13.03 6.36
N ILE A 105 1.45 11.94 7.06
CA ILE A 105 2.64 11.13 6.77
C ILE A 105 2.17 9.79 6.21
N ASN A 106 2.56 9.48 4.97
CA ASN A 106 2.15 8.28 4.25
C ASN A 106 3.32 7.28 4.15
N LEU A 107 3.17 6.15 4.82
CA LEU A 107 4.16 5.08 4.92
C LEU A 107 3.88 4.02 3.85
N VAL A 108 4.56 4.11 2.71
CA VAL A 108 4.32 3.23 1.56
C VAL A 108 5.14 1.95 1.66
N THR A 109 4.46 0.82 1.74
CA THR A 109 5.05 -0.54 1.81
C THR A 109 5.93 -0.74 3.05
N ALA A 110 5.43 -0.33 4.22
CA ALA A 110 6.17 -0.38 5.49
C ALA A 110 6.08 -1.70 6.26
N THR A 111 5.32 -2.71 5.78
CA THR A 111 4.99 -3.97 6.48
C THR A 111 6.19 -4.62 7.16
N HIS A 112 7.28 -4.78 6.41
CA HIS A 112 8.48 -5.50 6.87
C HIS A 112 9.34 -4.65 7.83
N PHE A 113 9.04 -3.35 7.99
CA PHE A 113 9.69 -2.45 8.94
C PHE A 113 8.78 -2.07 10.12
N THR A 114 7.75 -2.85 10.43
CA THR A 114 6.78 -2.57 11.50
C THR A 114 7.45 -2.22 12.83
N GLU A 115 8.55 -2.90 13.21
CA GLU A 115 9.27 -2.60 14.46
C GLU A 115 9.83 -1.18 14.46
N ALA A 116 10.48 -0.79 13.36
CA ALA A 116 11.04 0.55 13.20
C ALA A 116 9.94 1.62 13.16
N ILE A 117 8.81 1.33 12.50
CA ILE A 117 7.64 2.21 12.50
C ILE A 117 7.08 2.40 13.91
N ILE A 118 6.91 1.32 14.67
CA ILE A 118 6.46 1.41 16.07
C ILE A 118 7.43 2.24 16.91
N ALA A 119 8.73 2.07 16.72
CA ALA A 119 9.76 2.81 17.45
C ALA A 119 9.81 4.29 17.03
N SER A 120 9.61 4.61 15.73
CA SER A 120 9.61 5.99 15.25
C SER A 120 8.35 6.79 15.66
N LEU A 121 7.25 6.10 15.94
CA LEU A 121 5.95 6.68 16.33
C LEU A 121 5.66 6.49 17.82
N GLN A 122 6.66 6.64 18.70
CA GLN A 122 6.45 6.61 20.15
C GLN A 122 5.57 7.79 20.60
N GLU A 123 5.82 8.96 20.05
CA GLU A 123 5.02 10.17 20.24
C GLU A 123 4.08 10.37 19.06
N PRO A 124 2.83 10.81 19.28
CA PRO A 124 1.90 11.15 18.20
C PRO A 124 2.46 12.29 17.33
N LEU A 125 2.27 12.17 16.03
CA LEU A 125 2.56 13.26 15.10
C LEU A 125 1.41 14.28 15.06
N PRO A 126 1.67 15.56 14.73
CA PRO A 126 0.63 16.58 14.65
C PRO A 126 -0.29 16.44 13.41
N VAL A 127 -0.02 15.48 12.55
CA VAL A 127 -0.80 15.13 11.36
C VAL A 127 -1.12 13.63 11.36
N PRO A 128 -2.16 13.18 10.66
CA PRO A 128 -2.47 11.77 10.56
C PRO A 128 -1.32 10.96 9.94
N VAL A 129 -1.17 9.72 10.40
CA VAL A 129 -0.27 8.73 9.79
C VAL A 129 -1.10 7.76 8.95
N ILE A 130 -0.69 7.59 7.70
CA ILE A 130 -1.28 6.67 6.73
C ILE A 130 -0.37 5.43 6.62
N TYR A 131 -0.98 4.26 6.65
CA TYR A 131 -0.29 3.00 6.37
C TYR A 131 -0.75 2.46 5.02
N ASN A 132 0.07 2.70 4.00
CA ASN A 132 -0.20 2.32 2.61
C ASN A 132 0.40 0.94 2.35
N THR A 133 -0.46 -0.04 2.20
CA THR A 133 -0.08 -1.46 2.21
C THR A 133 -0.75 -2.25 1.08
N SER A 134 -0.10 -3.33 0.70
CA SER A 134 -0.65 -4.30 -0.26
C SER A 134 -1.87 -5.10 0.26
N GLY A 135 -2.32 -4.86 1.50
CA GLY A 135 -3.33 -5.66 2.16
C GLY A 135 -2.82 -7.01 2.72
N PHE A 136 -1.64 -7.46 2.32
CA PHE A 136 -1.09 -8.76 2.76
C PHE A 136 -0.40 -8.62 4.13
N GLU A 137 -1.24 -8.45 5.17
CA GLU A 137 -0.86 -8.18 6.55
C GLU A 137 -1.32 -9.28 7.50
N THR A 138 -0.60 -9.46 8.62
CA THR A 138 -1.10 -10.29 9.72
C THR A 138 -1.96 -9.45 10.66
N VAL A 139 -2.98 -10.07 11.26
CA VAL A 139 -3.82 -9.45 12.29
C VAL A 139 -2.99 -8.95 13.47
N ASP A 140 -1.94 -9.70 13.85
CA ASP A 140 -1.02 -9.31 14.92
C ASP A 140 -0.28 -8.01 14.61
N THR A 141 0.27 -7.88 13.40
CA THR A 141 0.94 -6.64 12.95
C THR A 141 0.00 -5.44 13.01
N ILE A 142 -1.25 -5.61 12.54
CA ILE A 142 -2.25 -4.53 12.60
C ILE A 142 -2.54 -4.15 14.06
N HIS A 143 -2.72 -5.13 14.95
CA HIS A 143 -2.96 -4.87 16.37
C HIS A 143 -1.81 -4.11 17.04
N ARG A 144 -0.57 -4.42 16.68
CA ARG A 144 0.63 -3.76 17.22
C ARG A 144 0.77 -2.30 16.76
N LEU A 145 0.20 -1.96 15.61
CA LEU A 145 0.13 -0.60 15.07
C LEU A 145 -1.05 0.22 15.61
N LYS A 146 -1.88 -0.36 16.48
CA LYS A 146 -3.03 0.32 17.09
C LYS A 146 -2.61 1.65 17.73
N ASN A 147 -3.43 2.69 17.55
CA ASN A 147 -3.24 4.06 18.02
C ASN A 147 -2.05 4.81 17.37
N LYS A 148 -1.31 4.19 16.45
CA LYS A 148 -0.22 4.82 15.72
C LYS A 148 -0.65 5.21 14.30
N ILE A 149 -1.58 4.46 13.73
CA ILE A 149 -2.12 4.66 12.38
C ILE A 149 -3.55 5.17 12.49
N GLN A 150 -3.84 6.30 11.83
CA GLN A 150 -5.17 6.89 11.74
C GLN A 150 -5.87 6.51 10.43
N ILE A 151 -5.11 6.33 9.36
CA ILE A 151 -5.64 6.02 8.03
C ILE A 151 -4.97 4.75 7.52
N TRP A 152 -5.79 3.76 7.19
CA TRP A 152 -5.35 2.55 6.53
C TRP A 152 -5.66 2.65 5.04
N LEU A 153 -4.65 2.39 4.20
CA LEU A 153 -4.74 2.46 2.75
C LEU A 153 -4.34 1.10 2.15
N PRO A 154 -5.15 0.04 2.39
CA PRO A 154 -4.87 -1.29 1.86
C PRO A 154 -5.30 -1.42 0.40
N ASP A 155 -4.47 -2.10 -0.40
CA ASP A 155 -4.93 -2.65 -1.66
C ASP A 155 -5.66 -3.98 -1.43
N LEU A 156 -6.77 -4.21 -2.13
CA LEU A 156 -7.39 -5.52 -2.31
C LEU A 156 -7.22 -5.93 -3.77
N LYS A 157 -6.06 -6.57 -4.07
CA LYS A 157 -5.59 -6.79 -5.45
C LYS A 157 -6.30 -7.95 -6.15
N TYR A 158 -6.58 -9.03 -5.42
CA TYR A 158 -7.06 -10.28 -5.97
C TYR A 158 -8.20 -10.84 -5.16
N SER A 159 -9.20 -11.39 -5.85
CA SER A 159 -10.24 -12.27 -5.32
C SER A 159 -9.93 -13.76 -5.60
N ASP A 160 -8.87 -14.04 -6.37
CA ASP A 160 -8.43 -15.37 -6.77
C ASP A 160 -6.98 -15.62 -6.35
N ASP A 161 -6.76 -16.70 -5.60
CA ASP A 161 -5.45 -17.09 -5.10
C ASP A 161 -4.50 -17.55 -6.21
N LEU A 162 -4.99 -18.08 -7.33
CA LEU A 162 -4.15 -18.46 -8.45
C LEU A 162 -3.47 -17.25 -9.08
N ALA A 163 -4.24 -16.16 -9.28
CA ALA A 163 -3.70 -14.90 -9.76
C ALA A 163 -2.75 -14.26 -8.73
N ALA A 164 -3.10 -14.31 -7.46
CA ALA A 164 -2.28 -13.78 -6.37
C ALA A 164 -0.92 -14.49 -6.27
N ILE A 165 -0.89 -15.82 -6.39
CA ILE A 165 0.34 -16.59 -6.42
C ILE A 165 1.14 -16.28 -7.69
N LYS A 166 0.47 -16.31 -8.86
CA LYS A 166 1.10 -16.13 -10.16
C LYS A 166 1.79 -14.77 -10.30
N TYR A 167 1.09 -13.69 -9.94
CA TYR A 167 1.60 -12.33 -10.18
C TYR A 167 2.27 -11.69 -8.97
N SER A 168 2.03 -12.19 -7.74
CA SER A 168 2.49 -11.52 -6.52
C SER A 168 3.04 -12.45 -5.46
N ASN A 169 3.25 -13.74 -5.75
CA ASN A 169 3.77 -14.71 -4.79
C ASN A 169 3.03 -14.71 -3.44
N ALA A 170 1.71 -14.52 -3.46
CA ALA A 170 0.88 -14.31 -2.28
C ALA A 170 -0.16 -15.43 -2.10
N PRO A 171 0.21 -16.58 -1.51
CA PRO A 171 -0.75 -17.66 -1.25
C PRO A 171 -1.78 -17.22 -0.20
N ASN A 172 -3.04 -17.64 -0.39
CA ASN A 172 -4.17 -17.29 0.49
C ASN A 172 -4.37 -15.76 0.63
N TYR A 173 -4.11 -15.01 -0.46
CA TYR A 173 -4.13 -13.55 -0.45
C TYR A 173 -5.50 -13.01 -0.07
N PHE A 174 -6.56 -13.45 -0.75
CA PHE A 174 -7.90 -12.87 -0.58
C PHE A 174 -8.39 -12.98 0.86
N ASN A 175 -8.32 -14.17 1.44
CA ASN A 175 -8.72 -14.37 2.84
C ASN A 175 -7.84 -13.56 3.82
N THR A 176 -6.54 -13.48 3.56
CA THR A 176 -5.60 -12.69 4.36
C THR A 176 -5.91 -11.19 4.29
N ALA A 177 -6.03 -10.65 3.08
CA ALA A 177 -6.27 -9.22 2.86
C ALA A 177 -7.65 -8.79 3.39
N THR A 178 -8.69 -9.57 3.15
CA THR A 178 -10.04 -9.29 3.64
C THR A 178 -10.13 -9.33 5.16
N THR A 179 -9.42 -10.27 5.81
CA THR A 179 -9.31 -10.32 7.27
C THR A 179 -8.53 -9.11 7.82
N ALA A 180 -7.45 -8.73 7.14
CA ALA A 180 -6.65 -7.55 7.49
C ALA A 180 -7.50 -6.27 7.39
N ILE A 181 -8.20 -6.05 6.29
CA ILE A 181 -9.06 -4.87 6.06
C ILE A 181 -10.14 -4.75 7.14
N LYS A 182 -10.82 -5.85 7.46
CA LYS A 182 -11.81 -5.87 8.55
C LYS A 182 -11.19 -5.53 9.90
N THR A 183 -9.95 -5.95 10.14
CA THR A 183 -9.24 -5.65 11.38
C THR A 183 -8.82 -4.17 11.43
N MET A 184 -8.36 -3.61 10.32
CA MET A 184 -8.06 -2.18 10.17
C MET A 184 -9.31 -1.33 10.44
N TYR A 185 -10.43 -1.67 9.81
CA TYR A 185 -11.71 -0.97 10.03
C TYR A 185 -12.15 -1.03 11.49
N LYS A 186 -12.03 -2.20 12.15
CA LYS A 186 -12.36 -2.32 13.59
C LYS A 186 -11.50 -1.42 14.49
N GLN A 187 -10.31 -1.02 14.05
CA GLN A 187 -9.45 -0.13 14.84
C GLN A 187 -9.83 1.34 14.70
N VAL A 188 -10.17 1.79 13.50
CA VAL A 188 -10.37 3.21 13.21
C VAL A 188 -11.83 3.62 13.02
N GLY A 189 -12.73 2.65 12.80
CA GLY A 189 -14.16 2.88 12.57
C GLY A 189 -14.46 3.52 11.21
N PRO A 190 -15.67 4.09 11.05
CA PRO A 190 -16.07 4.82 9.85
C PRO A 190 -15.11 5.96 9.50
N TYR A 191 -14.95 6.23 8.22
CA TYR A 191 -14.06 7.29 7.78
C TYR A 191 -14.54 8.68 8.23
N GLN A 192 -13.61 9.57 8.51
CA GLN A 192 -13.86 10.94 8.93
C GLN A 192 -13.08 11.92 8.06
N ILE A 193 -13.80 12.82 7.40
CA ILE A 193 -13.24 13.87 6.55
C ILE A 193 -13.48 15.21 7.26
N ASP A 194 -12.47 16.08 7.24
CA ASP A 194 -12.58 17.43 7.82
C ASP A 194 -13.27 18.42 6.86
N GLU A 195 -13.47 19.64 7.32
CA GLU A 195 -14.10 20.76 6.59
C GLU A 195 -13.37 21.15 5.29
N ASN A 196 -12.09 20.74 5.14
CA ASN A 196 -11.28 20.98 3.96
C ASN A 196 -11.28 19.80 2.98
N GLY A 197 -12.08 18.75 3.25
CA GLY A 197 -12.14 17.54 2.45
C GLY A 197 -10.98 16.57 2.70
N LEU A 198 -10.19 16.75 3.78
CA LEU A 198 -9.05 15.89 4.09
C LEU A 198 -9.46 14.75 5.04
N LEU A 199 -9.02 13.54 4.73
CA LEU A 199 -9.26 12.36 5.56
C LEU A 199 -8.45 12.46 6.86
N LYS A 200 -9.12 12.28 8.00
CA LYS A 200 -8.51 12.31 9.34
C LYS A 200 -8.36 10.93 9.93
N SER A 201 -9.29 10.04 9.64
CA SER A 201 -9.24 8.63 10.04
C SER A 201 -10.12 7.78 9.14
N GLY A 202 -9.82 6.50 9.05
CA GLY A 202 -10.66 5.56 8.29
C GLY A 202 -9.86 4.59 7.44
N VAL A 203 -10.57 3.89 6.57
CA VAL A 203 -10.00 2.94 5.61
C VAL A 203 -10.37 3.36 4.20
N ILE A 204 -9.38 3.43 3.31
CA ILE A 204 -9.59 3.50 1.86
C ILE A 204 -9.13 2.17 1.27
N ILE A 205 -10.03 1.39 0.73
CA ILE A 205 -9.71 0.13 0.04
C ILE A 205 -9.40 0.47 -1.41
N ARG A 206 -8.19 0.15 -1.88
CA ARG A 206 -7.81 0.39 -3.28
C ARG A 206 -7.85 -0.90 -4.08
N HIS A 207 -8.29 -0.79 -5.33
CA HIS A 207 -8.24 -1.88 -6.28
C HIS A 207 -7.74 -1.39 -7.64
N LEU A 208 -6.66 -2.01 -8.14
CA LEU A 208 -6.11 -1.75 -9.47
C LEU A 208 -6.72 -2.72 -10.48
N LEU A 209 -7.44 -2.18 -11.45
CA LEU A 209 -7.95 -2.97 -12.58
C LEU A 209 -6.78 -3.46 -13.44
N LEU A 210 -6.66 -4.76 -13.61
CA LEU A 210 -5.69 -5.41 -14.50
C LEU A 210 -6.35 -5.89 -15.79
N PRO A 211 -5.62 -5.88 -16.92
CA PRO A 211 -6.13 -6.43 -18.17
C PRO A 211 -6.54 -7.90 -18.02
N ASN A 212 -7.62 -8.30 -18.68
CA ASN A 212 -8.17 -9.66 -18.65
C ASN A 212 -8.60 -10.17 -17.26
N MET A 213 -8.71 -9.28 -16.26
CA MET A 213 -9.09 -9.67 -14.90
C MET A 213 -10.41 -9.03 -14.43
N LEU A 214 -11.36 -8.86 -15.35
CA LEU A 214 -12.68 -8.28 -15.07
C LEU A 214 -13.37 -8.99 -13.89
N GLU A 215 -13.52 -10.30 -13.95
CA GLU A 215 -14.17 -11.10 -12.90
C GLU A 215 -13.51 -10.95 -11.52
N ASN A 216 -12.19 -10.79 -11.48
CA ASN A 216 -11.47 -10.49 -10.25
C ASN A 216 -11.95 -9.18 -9.62
N THR A 217 -12.07 -8.14 -10.45
CA THR A 217 -12.51 -6.81 -10.01
C THR A 217 -13.96 -6.83 -9.53
N LEU A 218 -14.86 -7.49 -10.26
CA LEU A 218 -16.26 -7.61 -9.87
C LEU A 218 -16.42 -8.30 -8.51
N ARG A 219 -15.72 -9.41 -8.28
CA ARG A 219 -15.74 -10.13 -6.99
C ARG A 219 -15.13 -9.31 -5.84
N VAL A 220 -14.13 -8.46 -6.12
CA VAL A 220 -13.62 -7.52 -5.11
C VAL A 220 -14.69 -6.52 -4.72
N MET A 221 -15.42 -5.96 -5.68
CA MET A 221 -16.53 -5.04 -5.44
C MET A 221 -17.66 -5.71 -4.66
N ASP A 222 -18.07 -6.93 -5.07
CA ASP A 222 -19.07 -7.71 -4.34
C ASP A 222 -18.68 -7.89 -2.88
N TRP A 223 -17.41 -8.27 -2.63
CA TRP A 223 -16.96 -8.44 -1.27
C TRP A 223 -17.00 -7.12 -0.46
N ILE A 224 -16.69 -5.98 -1.07
CA ILE A 224 -16.78 -4.66 -0.40
C ILE A 224 -18.24 -4.35 -0.08
N ALA A 225 -19.15 -4.47 -1.06
CA ALA A 225 -20.56 -4.21 -0.90
C ALA A 225 -21.23 -5.14 0.16
N ASP A 226 -20.83 -6.42 0.21
CA ASP A 226 -21.35 -7.39 1.18
C ASP A 226 -20.85 -7.16 2.62
N ASN A 227 -19.78 -6.40 2.81
CA ASN A 227 -19.12 -6.31 4.13
C ASN A 227 -19.09 -4.91 4.73
N PHE A 228 -19.40 -3.88 3.94
CA PHE A 228 -19.41 -2.50 4.41
C PHE A 228 -20.63 -1.75 3.90
N GLU A 229 -21.27 -1.00 4.80
CA GLU A 229 -22.36 -0.11 4.47
C GLU A 229 -21.82 1.27 4.00
N PRO A 230 -22.60 2.07 3.24
CA PRO A 230 -22.24 3.46 2.96
C PRO A 230 -21.85 4.24 4.22
N GLY A 231 -20.83 5.07 4.12
CA GLY A 231 -20.26 5.83 5.24
C GLY A 231 -19.21 5.08 6.07
N GLN A 232 -18.94 3.80 5.79
CA GLN A 232 -17.99 3.02 6.59
C GLN A 232 -16.56 3.05 6.05
N VAL A 233 -16.38 2.82 4.77
CA VAL A 233 -15.08 2.82 4.09
C VAL A 233 -15.16 3.60 2.79
N LEU A 234 -14.01 4.06 2.30
CA LEU A 234 -13.90 4.60 0.95
C LEU A 234 -13.35 3.52 0.02
N PHE A 235 -13.84 3.46 -1.21
CA PHE A 235 -13.31 2.59 -2.24
C PHE A 235 -12.62 3.41 -3.33
N SER A 236 -11.41 3.05 -3.72
CA SER A 236 -10.67 3.69 -4.82
C SER A 236 -10.44 2.68 -5.93
N LEU A 237 -11.18 2.84 -7.03
CA LEU A 237 -10.98 2.08 -8.26
C LEU A 237 -9.91 2.76 -9.11
N MET A 238 -8.76 2.09 -9.23
CA MET A 238 -7.61 2.62 -9.96
C MET A 238 -7.58 2.09 -11.40
N HIS A 239 -7.46 3.00 -12.38
CA HIS A 239 -7.31 2.71 -13.81
C HIS A 239 -5.90 2.98 -14.34
N GLN A 240 -4.97 3.26 -13.47
CA GLN A 240 -3.60 3.68 -13.81
C GLN A 240 -2.66 2.55 -14.23
N TYR A 241 -3.18 1.35 -14.58
CA TYR A 241 -2.33 0.24 -14.94
C TYR A 241 -1.55 0.48 -16.24
N ILE A 242 -0.23 0.40 -16.15
CA ILE A 242 0.69 0.26 -17.28
C ILE A 242 1.60 -0.95 -17.06
N PRO A 243 1.98 -1.70 -18.08
CA PRO A 243 2.94 -2.80 -17.95
C PRO A 243 4.28 -2.30 -17.40
N CYS A 244 4.64 -2.73 -16.20
CA CYS A 244 5.88 -2.36 -15.52
C CYS A 244 6.58 -3.61 -14.96
N GLY A 245 7.80 -3.43 -14.47
CA GLY A 245 8.57 -4.51 -13.84
C GLY A 245 8.75 -5.71 -14.77
N ARG A 246 8.19 -6.86 -14.37
CA ARG A 246 8.23 -8.11 -15.12
C ARG A 246 6.92 -8.43 -15.84
N ALA A 247 6.05 -7.45 -16.06
CA ALA A 247 4.76 -7.67 -16.75
C ALA A 247 4.93 -8.29 -18.15
N ALA A 248 6.05 -8.02 -18.83
CA ALA A 248 6.37 -8.62 -20.13
C ALA A 248 6.52 -10.15 -20.11
N GLU A 249 6.74 -10.76 -18.94
CA GLU A 249 6.78 -12.22 -18.78
C GLU A 249 5.36 -12.84 -18.80
N TYR A 250 4.31 -12.02 -18.74
CA TYR A 250 2.90 -12.42 -18.63
C TYR A 250 2.08 -11.76 -19.75
N PRO A 251 2.00 -12.39 -20.95
CA PRO A 251 1.37 -11.78 -22.12
C PRO A 251 -0.06 -11.26 -21.87
N GLU A 252 -0.82 -11.91 -20.99
CA GLU A 252 -2.20 -11.56 -20.68
C GLU A 252 -2.34 -10.23 -19.92
N ILE A 253 -1.31 -9.78 -19.20
CA ILE A 253 -1.26 -8.47 -18.54
C ILE A 253 -0.22 -7.52 -19.13
N ASN A 254 0.44 -7.90 -20.24
CA ASN A 254 1.43 -7.04 -20.89
C ASN A 254 0.77 -6.06 -21.90
N ARG A 255 -0.28 -5.39 -21.47
CA ARG A 255 -0.98 -4.32 -22.18
C ARG A 255 -1.72 -3.42 -21.20
N VAL A 256 -2.15 -2.26 -21.59
CA VAL A 256 -3.08 -1.45 -20.79
C VAL A 256 -4.48 -2.04 -20.80
N VAL A 257 -5.30 -1.65 -19.84
CA VAL A 257 -6.74 -1.94 -19.78
C VAL A 257 -7.42 -1.28 -20.97
N THR A 258 -8.34 -1.99 -21.63
CA THR A 258 -9.10 -1.41 -22.74
C THR A 258 -10.27 -0.56 -22.22
N ALA A 259 -10.71 0.39 -23.02
CA ALA A 259 -11.89 1.20 -22.70
C ALA A 259 -13.14 0.33 -22.44
N GLU A 260 -13.30 -0.78 -23.18
CA GLU A 260 -14.41 -1.71 -22.98
C GLU A 260 -14.34 -2.44 -21.63
N GLU A 261 -13.13 -2.88 -21.19
CA GLU A 261 -12.92 -3.49 -19.88
C GLU A 261 -13.25 -2.49 -18.77
N TYR A 262 -12.77 -1.24 -18.92
CA TYR A 262 -13.01 -0.18 -17.93
C TYR A 262 -14.50 0.17 -17.83
N GLN A 263 -15.19 0.43 -18.95
CA GLN A 263 -16.62 0.76 -18.96
C GLN A 263 -17.49 -0.32 -18.29
N LYS A 264 -17.16 -1.61 -18.48
CA LYS A 264 -17.87 -2.70 -17.80
C LYS A 264 -17.70 -2.65 -16.30
N VAL A 265 -16.49 -2.36 -15.83
CA VAL A 265 -16.18 -2.23 -14.39
C VAL A 265 -16.87 -1.01 -13.80
N GLU A 266 -16.80 0.13 -14.47
CA GLU A 266 -17.45 1.38 -14.03
C GLU A 266 -18.97 1.22 -13.95
N GLN A 267 -19.59 0.60 -14.96
CA GLN A 267 -21.02 0.31 -14.95
C GLN A 267 -21.41 -0.65 -13.82
N TYR A 268 -20.55 -1.64 -13.53
CA TYR A 268 -20.78 -2.55 -12.43
C TYR A 268 -20.69 -1.83 -11.08
N LEU A 269 -19.65 -1.02 -10.89
CA LEU A 269 -19.48 -0.21 -9.67
C LEU A 269 -20.70 0.65 -9.39
N PHE A 270 -21.22 1.33 -10.42
CA PHE A 270 -22.42 2.17 -10.30
C PHE A 270 -23.65 1.40 -9.78
N ASN A 271 -23.74 0.11 -10.07
CA ASN A 271 -24.85 -0.76 -9.65
C ASN A 271 -24.54 -1.61 -8.40
N SER A 272 -23.32 -1.55 -7.87
CA SER A 272 -22.86 -2.44 -6.78
C SER A 272 -23.34 -2.03 -5.38
N GLY A 273 -23.85 -0.80 -5.22
CA GLY A 273 -24.19 -0.24 -3.91
C GLY A 273 -23.00 0.37 -3.15
N ILE A 274 -21.81 0.41 -3.74
CA ILE A 274 -20.65 1.14 -3.21
C ILE A 274 -20.83 2.62 -3.57
N GLU A 275 -21.14 3.46 -2.59
CA GLU A 275 -21.49 4.86 -2.83
C GLU A 275 -20.32 5.83 -2.56
N ASP A 276 -19.35 5.42 -1.73
CA ASP A 276 -18.30 6.31 -1.23
C ASP A 276 -16.93 5.94 -1.81
N GLY A 277 -16.28 6.88 -2.48
CA GLY A 277 -14.92 6.63 -2.96
C GLY A 277 -14.52 7.45 -4.18
N PHE A 278 -13.58 6.89 -4.92
CA PHE A 278 -12.93 7.54 -6.05
C PHE A 278 -12.83 6.59 -7.24
N VAL A 279 -13.01 7.15 -8.42
CA VAL A 279 -12.77 6.47 -9.69
C VAL A 279 -11.77 7.31 -10.47
N GLN A 280 -10.68 6.70 -10.90
CA GLN A 280 -9.68 7.40 -11.71
C GLN A 280 -10.17 7.55 -13.16
N GLU A 281 -9.88 8.70 -13.76
CA GLU A 281 -10.18 8.95 -15.18
C GLU A 281 -9.26 8.17 -16.12
N ASP A 282 -9.64 8.03 -17.39
CA ASP A 282 -8.90 7.32 -18.44
C ASP A 282 -7.45 7.83 -18.64
N THR A 283 -7.19 9.08 -18.26
CA THR A 283 -5.86 9.72 -18.38
C THR A 283 -4.87 9.32 -17.30
N ALA A 284 -5.31 8.56 -16.30
CA ALA A 284 -4.46 8.15 -15.17
C ALA A 284 -3.37 7.11 -15.52
N ALA A 285 -3.51 6.40 -16.65
CA ALA A 285 -2.54 5.40 -17.10
C ALA A 285 -1.30 6.05 -17.74
N SER A 286 -0.45 6.68 -16.93
CA SER A 286 0.80 7.33 -17.36
C SER A 286 1.96 7.01 -16.42
N ALA A 287 3.16 6.89 -16.97
CA ALA A 287 4.40 6.75 -16.20
C ALA A 287 4.79 8.04 -15.45
N ASP A 288 4.20 9.19 -15.80
CA ASP A 288 4.50 10.49 -15.21
C ASP A 288 4.12 10.57 -13.71
N PHE A 289 3.24 9.69 -13.26
CA PHE A 289 2.83 9.60 -11.85
C PHE A 289 3.75 8.71 -11.00
N ILE A 290 4.72 8.02 -11.62
CA ILE A 290 5.70 7.19 -10.90
C ILE A 290 6.83 8.08 -10.37
N PRO A 291 7.07 8.14 -9.05
CA PRO A 291 8.15 8.95 -8.51
C PRO A 291 9.53 8.47 -8.98
N ILE A 292 10.46 9.40 -9.15
CA ILE A 292 11.87 9.07 -9.35
C ILE A 292 12.48 8.70 -7.99
N PHE A 293 13.01 7.50 -7.86
CA PHE A 293 13.62 7.01 -6.62
C PHE A 293 15.12 7.33 -6.58
N ASP A 294 15.44 8.58 -6.28
CA ASP A 294 16.78 9.19 -6.33
C ASP A 294 17.39 9.48 -4.94
N GLY A 295 16.70 9.05 -3.87
CA GLY A 295 17.12 9.33 -2.50
C GLY A 295 16.69 10.71 -1.99
N THR A 296 15.88 11.46 -2.71
CA THR A 296 15.38 12.77 -2.26
C THR A 296 14.78 12.66 -0.85
N GLY A 297 15.24 13.50 0.09
CA GLY A 297 14.72 13.64 1.45
C GLY A 297 15.14 12.54 2.44
N VAL A 298 15.98 11.59 2.02
CA VAL A 298 16.43 10.46 2.85
C VAL A 298 17.60 10.83 3.76
#